data_ea933661c429b7c1050cdca0c8cc7910
#
_entry.id   ea933661c429b7c1050cdca0c8cc7910
#
_cell.length_a   1.000
_cell.length_b   1.000
_cell.length_c   1.000
_cell.angle_alpha   90.00
_cell.angle_beta   90.00
_cell.angle_gamma   90.00
#
_symmetry.space_group_name_H-M   'P 1'
#
loop_
_entity.id
_entity.type
_entity.pdbx_description
1 polymer ?
#
loop_
_entity_poly.entity_id
_entity_poly.type
_entity_poly.pdbx_seq_one_letter_code
_entity_poly.pdbx_strand_id
1 'polypeptide(L)'
;MKAFPFLVVALLILASCSSIKPAAPDLPLSQLNETELPESKIDIPVSINLQNVLNDYSAKIPLQISGEGKLGPGKYTWQVNRQPFQLNFLGDTMHIADDAGFNINGFIKNPFNGQWKNIGHCNATLNIGLSTNFGISANYGLFKNTHLTQFDLNACNLNIAGLNITPAIKPQAKEVLSRILDTLGNRIDNYNYKQLLQPIWSSLNKPVKIGDIGYININPSAIRVGQLATSGNTLSLVAGITAKPVFSLANPAKNTGSPLPDLLTTDAGGNGFNLHIDIHLDYQPLNQLLNNTIANKEIAVGAKGHLLIKSAEIYGTGNEHLLIKVNFTGRQNGIPYHGLLYFTCLPVYQPETGDLYVENIDFDANTITRLKEGPTVWLLDAGIKKYLHDQLHFNISSQINTLKDKLNQALNQPVNNRLVLSGHIDTIKADGLLPLKDYVLLRVSTVGNLSVSVN
;
A
#
# COMPACT_ATOMS: atom_id res chain seq x y z
N MET A 1 -28.36 -29.54 -81.56
CA MET A 1 -28.66 -28.73 -80.40
C MET A 1 -28.37 -29.50 -79.10
N LYS A 2 -27.07 -29.69 -78.69
CA LYS A 2 -26.69 -30.33 -77.40
C LYS A 2 -25.42 -29.71 -76.76
N ALA A 3 -25.08 -28.48 -77.07
CA ALA A 3 -23.89 -27.80 -76.49
C ALA A 3 -24.18 -26.75 -75.40
N PHE A 4 -25.44 -26.51 -75.02
CA PHE A 4 -25.83 -25.45 -74.08
C PHE A 4 -25.67 -25.77 -72.58
N PRO A 5 -25.82 -27.02 -72.09
CA PRO A 5 -25.66 -27.29 -70.64
C PRO A 5 -24.20 -27.27 -70.16
N PHE A 6 -23.23 -27.55 -71.01
CA PHE A 6 -21.80 -27.56 -70.63
C PHE A 6 -21.23 -26.17 -70.34
N LEU A 7 -21.74 -25.14 -71.01
CA LEU A 7 -21.29 -23.75 -70.86
C LEU A 7 -21.80 -23.13 -69.54
N VAL A 8 -22.99 -23.53 -69.12
CA VAL A 8 -23.56 -23.04 -67.84
C VAL A 8 -22.91 -23.69 -66.66
N VAL A 9 -22.51 -24.94 -66.72
CA VAL A 9 -21.78 -25.62 -65.63
C VAL A 9 -20.32 -25.09 -65.53
N ALA A 10 -19.69 -24.78 -66.65
CA ALA A 10 -18.34 -24.15 -66.66
C ALA A 10 -18.37 -22.71 -66.04
N LEU A 11 -19.46 -21.92 -66.23
CA LEU A 11 -19.60 -20.61 -65.63
C LEU A 11 -19.89 -20.63 -64.10
N LEU A 12 -20.53 -21.71 -63.60
CA LEU A 12 -20.80 -21.89 -62.17
C LEU A 12 -19.57 -22.33 -61.38
N ILE A 13 -18.57 -22.89 -62.00
CA ILE A 13 -17.31 -23.28 -61.36
C ILE A 13 -16.36 -22.07 -61.16
N LEU A 14 -16.52 -20.99 -61.93
CA LEU A 14 -15.70 -19.78 -61.84
C LEU A 14 -16.13 -18.78 -60.73
N ALA A 15 -17.28 -19.04 -60.09
CA ALA A 15 -17.76 -18.20 -58.99
C ALA A 15 -17.30 -18.69 -57.61
N SER A 16 -16.26 -19.51 -57.53
CA SER A 16 -15.66 -19.93 -56.24
C SER A 16 -14.95 -18.77 -55.60
N CYS A 17 -15.62 -18.12 -54.65
CA CYS A 17 -14.96 -17.20 -53.72
C CYS A 17 -13.76 -17.91 -53.09
N SER A 18 -12.54 -17.53 -53.39
CA SER A 18 -11.37 -18.16 -52.78
C SER A 18 -11.25 -17.74 -51.31
N SER A 19 -11.57 -18.68 -50.44
CA SER A 19 -11.44 -18.52 -48.97
C SER A 19 -9.98 -18.80 -48.58
N ILE A 20 -9.38 -17.84 -47.87
CA ILE A 20 -8.02 -17.93 -47.32
C ILE A 20 -8.14 -18.27 -45.86
N LYS A 21 -7.75 -19.50 -45.48
CA LYS A 21 -7.80 -19.99 -44.08
C LYS A 21 -6.47 -20.67 -43.77
N PRO A 22 -5.42 -19.92 -43.43
CA PRO A 22 -4.19 -20.51 -42.88
C PRO A 22 -4.51 -21.24 -41.56
N ALA A 23 -3.72 -22.26 -41.25
CA ALA A 23 -3.75 -22.83 -39.91
C ALA A 23 -3.39 -21.76 -38.88
N ALA A 24 -4.04 -21.78 -37.73
CA ALA A 24 -3.63 -20.92 -36.64
C ALA A 24 -2.18 -21.22 -36.25
N PRO A 25 -1.38 -20.20 -35.93
CA PRO A 25 -0.01 -20.42 -35.47
C PRO A 25 0.03 -21.28 -34.21
N ASP A 26 1.00 -22.19 -34.15
CA ASP A 26 1.28 -22.95 -32.92
C ASP A 26 1.90 -21.97 -31.92
N LEU A 27 1.20 -21.75 -30.81
CA LEU A 27 1.73 -20.95 -29.71
C LEU A 27 2.79 -21.78 -28.97
N PRO A 28 3.99 -21.23 -28.72
CA PRO A 28 5.02 -21.96 -28.00
C PRO A 28 4.52 -22.37 -26.60
N LEU A 29 4.81 -23.61 -26.21
CA LEU A 29 4.45 -24.16 -24.90
C LEU A 29 5.31 -23.56 -23.75
N SER A 30 6.46 -22.96 -24.10
CA SER A 30 7.33 -22.28 -23.14
C SER A 30 6.75 -20.91 -22.80
N GLN A 31 6.12 -20.80 -21.66
CA GLN A 31 5.82 -19.48 -21.11
C GLN A 31 7.14 -18.80 -20.76
N LEU A 32 7.27 -17.51 -21.13
CA LEU A 32 8.28 -16.67 -20.54
C LEU A 32 8.13 -16.74 -19.01
N ASN A 33 9.23 -17.04 -18.34
CA ASN A 33 9.27 -16.88 -16.90
C ASN A 33 9.16 -15.38 -16.65
N GLU A 34 8.03 -14.95 -16.13
CA GLU A 34 7.85 -13.59 -15.63
C GLU A 34 8.97 -13.30 -14.62
N THR A 35 9.83 -12.34 -14.96
CA THR A 35 10.84 -11.91 -13.99
C THR A 35 10.11 -11.39 -12.76
N GLU A 36 10.51 -11.89 -11.60
CA GLU A 36 9.86 -11.51 -10.35
C GLU A 36 9.82 -9.99 -10.21
N LEU A 37 8.65 -9.45 -9.82
CA LEU A 37 8.48 -8.03 -9.57
C LEU A 37 9.43 -7.61 -8.43
N PRO A 38 10.29 -6.59 -8.63
CA PRO A 38 11.10 -6.04 -7.56
C PRO A 38 10.24 -5.57 -6.39
N GLU A 39 10.76 -5.68 -5.19
CA GLU A 39 10.04 -5.20 -4.01
C GLU A 39 9.93 -3.68 -4.02
N SER A 40 8.71 -3.20 -3.86
CA SER A 40 8.41 -1.79 -3.64
C SER A 40 8.68 -1.44 -2.18
N LYS A 41 9.24 -0.26 -1.95
CA LYS A 41 9.47 0.30 -0.61
C LYS A 41 8.74 1.61 -0.47
N ILE A 42 8.00 1.73 0.62
CA ILE A 42 7.28 2.94 1.01
C ILE A 42 7.79 3.30 2.40
N ASP A 43 8.48 4.42 2.54
CA ASP A 43 9.02 4.90 3.81
C ASP A 43 8.30 6.20 4.20
N ILE A 44 7.61 6.14 5.34
CA ILE A 44 6.72 7.19 5.83
C ILE A 44 7.31 7.74 7.12
N PRO A 45 7.78 8.98 7.15
CA PRO A 45 8.11 9.64 8.41
C PRO A 45 6.85 9.86 9.24
N VAL A 46 6.88 9.39 10.46
CA VAL A 46 5.80 9.51 11.45
C VAL A 46 6.30 10.31 12.61
N SER A 47 5.55 11.34 12.98
CA SER A 47 5.82 12.16 14.17
C SER A 47 4.64 12.09 15.13
N ILE A 48 4.93 11.74 16.37
CA ILE A 48 3.92 11.55 17.42
C ILE A 48 4.17 12.55 18.53
N ASN A 49 3.22 13.40 18.82
CA ASN A 49 3.28 14.25 20.01
C ASN A 49 2.88 13.42 21.24
N LEU A 50 3.88 12.98 21.99
CA LEU A 50 3.67 12.14 23.16
C LEU A 50 3.01 12.87 24.33
N GLN A 51 3.04 14.21 24.38
CA GLN A 51 2.33 14.95 25.40
C GLN A 51 0.81 14.77 25.26
N ASN A 52 0.28 14.73 24.03
CA ASN A 52 -1.14 14.48 23.81
C ASN A 52 -1.52 13.06 24.25
N VAL A 53 -0.67 12.07 23.91
CA VAL A 53 -0.86 10.69 24.37
C VAL A 53 -0.84 10.60 25.90
N LEU A 54 0.11 11.30 26.54
CA LEU A 54 0.24 11.33 28.00
C LEU A 54 -0.96 12.02 28.66
N ASN A 55 -1.49 13.08 28.07
CA ASN A 55 -2.68 13.77 28.55
C ASN A 55 -3.92 12.83 28.51
N ASP A 56 -4.09 12.08 27.44
CA ASP A 56 -5.16 11.07 27.31
C ASP A 56 -5.03 9.97 28.37
N TYR A 57 -3.81 9.53 28.68
CA TYR A 57 -3.55 8.59 29.77
C TYR A 57 -3.78 9.24 31.14
N SER A 58 -3.27 10.46 31.32
CA SER A 58 -3.44 11.21 32.55
C SER A 58 -4.90 11.39 32.94
N ALA A 59 -5.78 11.63 31.96
CA ALA A 59 -7.21 11.77 32.19
C ALA A 59 -7.89 10.50 32.77
N LYS A 60 -7.26 9.32 32.57
CA LYS A 60 -7.76 8.02 33.08
C LYS A 60 -7.27 7.72 34.49
N ILE A 61 -6.31 8.47 35.01
CA ILE A 61 -5.76 8.31 36.35
C ILE A 61 -6.46 9.32 37.28
N PRO A 62 -7.01 8.92 38.42
CA PRO A 62 -7.66 9.86 39.33
C PRO A 62 -6.73 11.00 39.72
N LEU A 63 -7.23 12.23 39.67
CA LEU A 63 -6.49 13.41 40.16
C LEU A 63 -6.27 13.36 41.67
N GLN A 64 -7.07 12.56 42.38
CA GLN A 64 -6.98 12.39 43.80
C GLN A 64 -6.90 10.89 44.16
N ILE A 65 -5.90 10.54 44.91
CA ILE A 65 -5.69 9.18 45.44
C ILE A 65 -5.61 9.30 46.97
N SER A 66 -6.30 8.44 47.67
CA SER A 66 -6.31 8.47 49.12
C SER A 66 -6.23 7.06 49.73
N GLY A 67 -5.82 7.00 50.97
CA GLY A 67 -5.73 5.76 51.71
C GLY A 67 -5.72 6.02 53.22
N GLU A 68 -5.76 4.93 53.97
CA GLU A 68 -5.67 4.96 55.43
C GLU A 68 -4.78 3.83 55.95
N GLY A 69 -4.28 4.00 57.16
CA GLY A 69 -3.50 3.00 57.86
C GLY A 69 -3.64 3.13 59.37
N LYS A 70 -3.11 2.14 60.07
CA LYS A 70 -3.07 2.11 61.56
C LYS A 70 -1.65 2.27 62.04
N LEU A 71 -1.47 2.98 63.16
CA LEU A 71 -0.19 3.16 63.81
C LEU A 71 -0.40 3.07 65.34
N GLY A 72 -0.11 1.92 65.92
CA GLY A 72 -0.39 1.65 67.33
C GLY A 72 -1.88 1.87 67.68
N PRO A 73 -2.20 2.68 68.72
CA PRO A 73 -3.59 2.99 69.09
C PRO A 73 -4.22 4.05 68.15
N GLY A 74 -3.44 4.57 67.17
CA GLY A 74 -3.89 5.60 66.22
C GLY A 74 -4.20 5.05 64.86
N LYS A 75 -4.79 5.91 64.05
CA LYS A 75 -4.90 5.74 62.59
C LYS A 75 -4.48 7.02 61.86
N TYR A 76 -4.17 6.90 60.62
CA TYR A 76 -3.93 8.05 59.76
C TYR A 76 -4.67 7.87 58.44
N THR A 77 -5.05 8.98 57.84
CA THR A 77 -5.53 9.03 56.47
C THR A 77 -4.55 9.89 55.66
N TRP A 78 -4.36 9.52 54.41
CA TRP A 78 -3.53 10.30 53.52
C TRP A 78 -4.24 10.54 52.19
N GLN A 79 -3.89 11.62 51.50
CA GLN A 79 -4.43 12.03 50.23
C GLN A 79 -3.34 12.62 49.38
N VAL A 80 -3.25 12.19 48.13
CA VAL A 80 -2.40 12.75 47.08
C VAL A 80 -3.29 13.45 46.08
N ASN A 81 -3.02 14.73 45.83
CA ASN A 81 -3.68 15.52 44.78
C ASN A 81 -2.62 15.84 43.73
N ARG A 82 -2.67 15.15 42.59
CA ARG A 82 -1.68 15.28 41.53
C ARG A 82 -2.00 16.40 40.55
N GLN A 83 -0.98 16.87 39.83
CA GLN A 83 -1.07 17.76 38.68
C GLN A 83 -1.02 16.95 37.37
N PRO A 84 -1.24 17.58 36.20
CA PRO A 84 -0.97 16.95 34.91
C PRO A 84 0.49 16.53 34.77
N PHE A 85 0.74 15.33 34.27
CA PHE A 85 2.09 14.83 34.07
C PHE A 85 2.89 15.68 33.09
N GLN A 86 4.16 15.91 33.43
CA GLN A 86 5.13 16.56 32.56
C GLN A 86 6.03 15.50 31.94
N LEU A 87 6.37 15.70 30.66
CA LEU A 87 7.16 14.78 29.86
C LEU A 87 8.52 15.40 29.50
N ASN A 88 9.58 14.64 29.66
CA ASN A 88 10.91 15.02 29.20
C ASN A 88 11.64 13.79 28.62
N PHE A 89 12.46 13.99 27.60
CA PHE A 89 13.28 12.95 26.99
C PHE A 89 14.77 13.19 27.25
N LEU A 90 15.47 12.13 27.62
CA LEU A 90 16.92 12.07 27.71
C LEU A 90 17.40 10.84 26.93
N GLY A 91 17.81 11.05 25.70
CA GLY A 91 18.19 9.95 24.78
C GLY A 91 16.99 9.04 24.46
N ASP A 92 17.11 7.75 24.73
CA ASP A 92 16.09 6.72 24.55
C ASP A 92 15.18 6.53 25.78
N THR A 93 15.30 7.42 26.77
CA THR A 93 14.56 7.32 28.02
C THR A 93 13.55 8.45 28.12
N MET A 94 12.30 8.10 28.36
CA MET A 94 11.21 9.02 28.65
C MET A 94 11.05 9.17 30.16
N HIS A 95 11.12 10.40 30.64
CA HIS A 95 10.88 10.77 32.02
C HIS A 95 9.52 11.45 32.14
N ILE A 96 8.69 10.92 33.02
CA ILE A 96 7.40 11.47 33.38
C ILE A 96 7.51 12.01 34.81
N ALA A 97 7.25 13.28 35.02
CA ALA A 97 7.29 13.90 36.32
C ALA A 97 5.93 14.47 36.72
N ASP A 98 5.65 14.48 38.00
CA ASP A 98 4.49 15.12 38.61
C ASP A 98 4.85 15.66 40.00
N ASP A 99 4.39 16.88 40.26
CA ASP A 99 4.43 17.48 41.60
C ASP A 99 3.03 17.43 42.20
N ALA A 100 2.87 16.62 43.23
CA ALA A 100 1.57 16.38 43.86
C ALA A 100 1.50 16.96 45.25
N GLY A 101 0.35 17.51 45.62
CA GLY A 101 0.05 17.84 47.02
C GLY A 101 -0.21 16.56 47.82
N PHE A 102 0.47 16.40 48.95
CA PHE A 102 0.31 15.26 49.84
C PHE A 102 -0.19 15.73 51.22
N ASN A 103 -1.36 15.26 51.62
CA ASN A 103 -1.98 15.60 52.89
C ASN A 103 -2.11 14.39 53.78
N ILE A 104 -1.73 14.48 55.03
CA ILE A 104 -1.91 13.42 56.04
C ILE A 104 -2.64 13.98 57.25
N ASN A 105 -3.60 13.20 57.77
CA ASN A 105 -4.26 13.48 59.01
C ASN A 105 -4.08 12.31 59.95
N GLY A 106 -3.66 12.60 61.18
CA GLY A 106 -3.49 11.61 62.24
C GLY A 106 -4.65 11.65 63.24
N PHE A 107 -5.08 10.47 63.68
CA PHE A 107 -6.20 10.33 64.63
C PHE A 107 -5.82 9.36 65.75
N ILE A 108 -6.31 9.69 66.97
CA ILE A 108 -6.26 8.78 68.07
C ILE A 108 -7.68 8.48 68.54
N LYS A 109 -7.90 7.22 69.01
CA LYS A 109 -9.19 6.83 69.57
C LYS A 109 -9.28 7.28 71.01
N ASN A 110 -10.32 8.03 71.32
CA ASN A 110 -10.59 8.47 72.68
C ASN A 110 -10.96 7.22 73.51
N PRO A 111 -10.22 6.91 74.61
CA PRO A 111 -10.46 5.70 75.41
C PRO A 111 -11.77 5.70 76.14
N PHE A 112 -12.35 6.89 76.36
CA PHE A 112 -13.58 7.05 77.14
C PHE A 112 -14.86 6.93 76.32
N ASN A 113 -14.85 7.43 75.08
CA ASN A 113 -16.08 7.45 74.28
C ASN A 113 -15.90 6.72 72.91
N GLY A 114 -14.72 6.18 72.62
CA GLY A 114 -14.45 5.42 71.42
C GLY A 114 -14.40 6.22 70.14
N GLN A 115 -14.55 7.55 70.21
CA GLN A 115 -14.51 8.43 69.04
C GLN A 115 -13.09 8.73 68.58
N TRP A 116 -12.89 8.83 67.26
CA TRP A 116 -11.62 9.24 66.67
C TRP A 116 -11.47 10.80 66.71
N LYS A 117 -10.41 11.27 67.35
CA LYS A 117 -10.04 12.70 67.42
C LYS A 117 -8.85 12.95 66.51
N ASN A 118 -8.95 13.95 65.63
CA ASN A 118 -7.80 14.41 64.86
C ASN A 118 -6.80 15.08 65.81
N ILE A 119 -5.55 14.65 65.76
CA ILE A 119 -4.46 15.10 66.66
C ILE A 119 -3.31 15.70 65.91
N GLY A 120 -3.39 15.79 64.57
CA GLY A 120 -2.40 16.43 63.76
C GLY A 120 -2.68 16.27 62.29
N HIS A 121 -2.20 17.21 61.52
CA HIS A 121 -2.20 17.18 60.06
C HIS A 121 -0.84 17.62 59.52
N CYS A 122 -0.53 17.21 58.29
CA CYS A 122 0.63 17.66 57.60
C CYS A 122 0.31 17.80 56.11
N ASN A 123 0.72 18.94 55.54
CA ASN A 123 0.66 19.16 54.12
C ASN A 123 2.09 19.19 53.59
N ALA A 124 2.36 18.51 52.48
CA ALA A 124 3.67 18.39 51.88
C ALA A 124 3.57 18.39 50.35
N THR A 125 4.66 18.61 49.72
CA THR A 125 4.81 18.35 48.27
C THR A 125 5.44 16.95 48.07
N LEU A 126 4.84 16.18 47.19
CA LEU A 126 5.34 14.90 46.77
C LEU A 126 5.83 15.00 45.32
N ASN A 127 7.12 14.83 45.12
CA ASN A 127 7.70 14.81 43.78
C ASN A 127 7.80 13.35 43.34
N ILE A 128 7.11 13.04 42.25
CA ILE A 128 7.04 11.70 41.66
C ILE A 128 7.72 11.72 40.29
N GLY A 129 8.58 10.75 40.05
CA GLY A 129 9.21 10.53 38.75
C GLY A 129 9.06 9.09 38.30
N LEU A 130 8.66 8.90 37.05
CA LEU A 130 8.70 7.64 36.35
C LEU A 130 9.72 7.72 35.22
N SER A 131 10.38 6.63 34.95
CA SER A 131 11.26 6.50 33.80
C SER A 131 10.87 5.26 33.02
N THR A 132 10.82 5.38 31.72
CA THR A 132 10.62 4.24 30.82
C THR A 132 11.55 4.34 29.64
N ASN A 133 12.22 3.24 29.30
CA ASN A 133 12.97 3.14 28.05
C ASN A 133 12.02 2.82 26.93
N PHE A 134 12.19 3.47 25.81
CA PHE A 134 11.44 3.12 24.63
C PHE A 134 12.36 2.50 23.57
N GLY A 135 11.78 1.57 22.85
CA GLY A 135 12.43 0.86 21.75
C GLY A 135 11.36 0.02 21.07
N ILE A 136 11.56 -0.26 19.82
CA ILE A 136 10.59 -1.05 19.09
C ILE A 136 11.03 -2.51 19.08
N SER A 137 10.12 -3.39 19.47
CA SER A 137 10.32 -4.83 19.41
C SER A 137 9.57 -5.44 18.21
N ALA A 138 10.02 -6.63 17.74
CA ALA A 138 9.39 -7.33 16.63
C ALA A 138 7.88 -7.58 16.81
N ASN A 139 7.42 -7.73 18.04
CA ASN A 139 6.00 -7.88 18.38
C ASN A 139 5.26 -6.56 18.62
N TYR A 140 5.79 -5.44 18.13
CA TYR A 140 5.19 -4.09 18.24
C TYR A 140 5.16 -3.50 19.65
N GLY A 141 5.95 -3.98 20.58
CA GLY A 141 6.13 -3.34 21.88
C GLY A 141 6.93 -2.04 21.73
N LEU A 142 6.44 -0.96 22.32
CA LEU A 142 7.05 0.37 22.19
C LEU A 142 7.85 0.78 23.43
N PHE A 143 7.38 0.41 24.60
CA PHE A 143 7.97 0.78 25.89
C PHE A 143 8.53 -0.43 26.62
N LYS A 144 9.57 -0.22 27.43
CA LYS A 144 10.18 -1.26 28.25
C LYS A 144 10.68 -0.69 29.57
N ASN A 145 10.54 -1.48 30.65
CA ASN A 145 11.11 -1.18 31.94
C ASN A 145 10.61 0.13 32.56
N THR A 146 9.30 0.36 32.55
CA THR A 146 8.73 1.51 33.26
C THR A 146 8.86 1.29 34.77
N HIS A 147 9.55 2.20 35.45
CA HIS A 147 9.80 2.13 36.88
C HIS A 147 9.79 3.49 37.56
N LEU A 148 9.56 3.49 38.89
CA LEU A 148 9.59 4.67 39.71
C LEU A 148 11.05 5.11 39.94
N THR A 149 11.40 6.32 39.48
CA THR A 149 12.75 6.90 39.65
C THR A 149 12.85 7.88 40.79
N GLN A 150 11.72 8.57 41.12
CA GLN A 150 11.71 9.58 42.16
C GLN A 150 10.46 9.44 43.02
N PHE A 151 10.63 9.52 44.33
CA PHE A 151 9.57 9.61 45.31
C PHE A 151 10.09 10.41 46.51
N ASP A 152 9.95 11.72 46.44
CA ASP A 152 10.43 12.61 47.48
C ASP A 152 9.26 13.35 48.14
N LEU A 153 9.09 13.10 49.41
CA LEU A 153 8.11 13.79 50.24
C LEU A 153 8.84 14.86 51.04
N ASN A 154 8.59 16.12 50.67
CA ASN A 154 9.24 17.28 51.30
C ASN A 154 8.39 17.86 52.42
N ALA A 155 9.05 18.30 53.45
CA ALA A 155 8.49 19.15 54.53
C ALA A 155 7.28 18.63 55.32
N CYS A 156 7.16 17.34 55.57
CA CYS A 156 6.14 16.80 56.43
C CYS A 156 6.70 16.32 57.78
N ASN A 157 6.23 16.94 58.84
CA ASN A 157 6.53 16.54 60.22
C ASN A 157 5.22 16.36 60.99
N LEU A 158 4.63 15.18 60.90
CA LEU A 158 3.43 14.85 61.62
C LEU A 158 3.77 14.34 63.04
N ASN A 159 3.51 15.15 64.05
CA ASN A 159 3.74 14.77 65.44
C ASN A 159 2.44 14.30 66.11
N ILE A 160 2.43 13.07 66.56
CA ILE A 160 1.33 12.49 67.35
C ILE A 160 1.83 12.16 68.74
N ALA A 161 1.24 12.76 69.73
CA ALA A 161 1.63 12.63 71.14
C ALA A 161 3.14 12.83 71.40
N GLY A 162 3.77 13.81 70.72
CA GLY A 162 5.18 14.09 70.85
C GLY A 162 6.12 13.24 70.02
N LEU A 163 5.61 12.26 69.27
CA LEU A 163 6.38 11.43 68.37
C LEU A 163 6.19 11.82 66.93
N ASN A 164 7.30 12.09 66.17
CA ASN A 164 7.22 12.29 64.73
C ASN A 164 6.97 10.94 64.03
N ILE A 165 5.79 10.80 63.43
CA ILE A 165 5.37 9.58 62.78
C ILE A 165 5.62 9.62 61.23
N THR A 166 6.06 10.70 60.69
CA THR A 166 6.38 10.85 59.26
C THR A 166 7.33 9.77 58.73
N PRO A 167 8.43 9.41 59.47
CA PRO A 167 9.33 8.35 59.03
C PRO A 167 8.66 6.97 58.93
N ALA A 168 7.57 6.71 59.71
CA ALA A 168 6.85 5.44 59.61
C ALA A 168 5.82 5.41 58.48
N ILE A 169 5.27 6.58 58.10
CA ILE A 169 4.25 6.69 57.04
C ILE A 169 4.86 6.74 55.64
N LYS A 170 6.01 7.45 55.49
CA LYS A 170 6.68 7.62 54.19
C LYS A 170 6.92 6.28 53.45
N PRO A 171 7.43 5.22 54.04
CA PRO A 171 7.60 3.93 53.39
C PRO A 171 6.29 3.30 52.91
N GLN A 172 5.23 3.39 53.76
CA GLN A 172 3.94 2.80 53.45
C GLN A 172 3.24 3.55 52.29
N ALA A 173 3.28 4.87 52.28
CA ALA A 173 2.79 5.69 51.15
C ALA A 173 3.55 5.39 49.88
N LYS A 174 4.87 5.27 49.97
CA LYS A 174 5.74 4.87 48.85
C LYS A 174 5.35 3.51 48.29
N GLU A 175 5.16 2.53 49.13
CA GLU A 175 4.78 1.18 48.72
C GLU A 175 3.43 1.14 47.99
N VAL A 176 2.40 1.86 48.52
CA VAL A 176 1.07 1.93 47.88
C VAL A 176 1.19 2.63 46.50
N LEU A 177 1.87 3.77 46.44
CA LEU A 177 2.07 4.49 45.18
C LEU A 177 2.93 3.71 44.20
N SER A 178 4.03 3.08 44.64
CA SER A 178 4.80 2.19 43.79
C SER A 178 3.94 1.12 43.14
N ARG A 179 3.09 0.42 43.91
CA ARG A 179 2.19 -0.62 43.38
C ARG A 179 1.23 -0.07 42.32
N ILE A 180 0.71 1.14 42.50
CA ILE A 180 -0.15 1.81 41.53
C ILE A 180 0.65 2.12 40.26
N LEU A 181 1.83 2.69 40.41
CA LEU A 181 2.71 3.10 39.31
C LEU A 181 3.30 1.91 38.56
N ASP A 182 3.66 0.83 39.27
CA ASP A 182 4.10 -0.45 38.67
C ASP A 182 2.95 -1.07 37.84
N THR A 183 1.72 -0.98 38.33
CA THR A 183 0.54 -1.45 37.57
C THR A 183 0.34 -0.62 36.29
N LEU A 184 0.56 0.70 36.34
CA LEU A 184 0.51 1.57 35.18
C LEU A 184 1.67 1.30 34.21
N GLY A 185 2.88 1.16 34.74
CA GLY A 185 4.07 0.79 33.97
C GLY A 185 3.87 -0.53 33.21
N ASN A 186 3.39 -1.56 33.90
CA ASN A 186 3.07 -2.82 33.27
C ASN A 186 2.00 -2.73 32.18
N ARG A 187 1.01 -1.85 32.32
CA ARG A 187 0.02 -1.59 31.28
C ARG A 187 0.60 -0.87 30.08
N ILE A 188 1.52 0.06 30.27
CA ILE A 188 2.24 0.78 29.21
C ILE A 188 3.16 -0.20 28.46
N ASP A 189 3.96 -0.97 29.20
CA ASP A 189 4.97 -1.90 28.65
C ASP A 189 4.30 -3.06 27.89
N ASN A 190 3.14 -3.52 28.33
CA ASN A 190 2.40 -4.63 27.72
C ASN A 190 1.24 -4.20 26.84
N TYR A 191 1.19 -2.94 26.41
CA TYR A 191 0.14 -2.49 25.53
C TYR A 191 0.26 -3.18 24.15
N ASN A 192 -0.85 -3.79 23.70
CA ASN A 192 -0.85 -4.57 22.47
C ASN A 192 -1.10 -3.68 21.23
N TYR A 193 -0.05 -3.06 20.74
CA TYR A 193 -0.10 -2.23 19.52
C TYR A 193 -0.44 -3.07 18.27
N LYS A 194 -0.16 -4.36 18.28
CA LYS A 194 -0.50 -5.28 17.17
C LYS A 194 -2.00 -5.29 16.89
N GLN A 195 -2.83 -5.22 17.91
CA GLN A 195 -4.29 -5.17 17.75
C GLN A 195 -4.78 -3.89 17.05
N LEU A 196 -4.09 -2.77 17.25
CA LEU A 196 -4.43 -1.51 16.58
C LEU A 196 -4.02 -1.51 15.11
N LEU A 197 -2.91 -2.17 14.77
CA LEU A 197 -2.35 -2.18 13.42
C LEU A 197 -2.96 -3.28 12.53
N GLN A 198 -3.48 -4.36 13.11
CA GLN A 198 -4.10 -5.45 12.37
C GLN A 198 -5.24 -5.01 11.41
N PRO A 199 -6.19 -4.12 11.79
CA PRO A 199 -7.20 -3.64 10.86
C PRO A 199 -6.61 -2.82 9.69
N ILE A 200 -5.57 -2.01 9.96
CA ILE A 200 -4.87 -1.21 8.95
C ILE A 200 -4.18 -2.16 7.95
N TRP A 201 -3.41 -3.12 8.44
CA TRP A 201 -2.78 -4.14 7.63
C TRP A 201 -3.79 -4.91 6.78
N SER A 202 -4.91 -5.31 7.37
CA SER A 202 -5.98 -6.00 6.65
C SER A 202 -6.61 -5.12 5.56
N SER A 203 -6.63 -3.80 5.73
CA SER A 203 -7.13 -2.88 4.70
C SER A 203 -6.16 -2.72 3.54
N LEU A 204 -4.85 -2.77 3.78
CA LEU A 204 -3.82 -2.72 2.73
C LEU A 204 -3.82 -3.96 1.83
N ASN A 205 -4.36 -5.07 2.31
CA ASN A 205 -4.52 -6.31 1.54
C ASN A 205 -5.80 -6.32 0.67
N LYS A 206 -6.62 -5.28 0.73
CA LYS A 206 -7.84 -5.18 -0.07
C LYS A 206 -7.58 -4.36 -1.33
N PRO A 207 -8.16 -4.76 -2.47
CA PRO A 207 -8.11 -3.94 -3.67
C PRO A 207 -8.72 -2.55 -3.42
N VAL A 208 -8.01 -1.52 -3.82
CA VAL A 208 -8.44 -0.13 -3.75
C VAL A 208 -8.85 0.33 -5.14
N LYS A 209 -10.08 0.81 -5.31
CA LYS A 209 -10.56 1.36 -6.57
C LYS A 209 -9.91 2.73 -6.83
N ILE A 210 -9.28 2.89 -7.99
CA ILE A 210 -8.66 4.14 -8.43
C ILE A 210 -9.59 4.81 -9.46
N GLY A 211 -10.49 5.64 -8.97
CA GLY A 211 -11.49 6.30 -9.81
C GLY A 211 -12.26 5.32 -10.71
N ASP A 212 -12.32 5.63 -12.01
CA ASP A 212 -12.91 4.75 -13.02
C ASP A 212 -11.85 4.01 -13.85
N ILE A 213 -10.58 4.06 -13.42
CA ILE A 213 -9.45 3.50 -14.17
C ILE A 213 -9.30 2.00 -13.87
N GLY A 214 -9.47 1.59 -12.61
CA GLY A 214 -9.28 0.20 -12.19
C GLY A 214 -9.03 0.05 -10.69
N TYR A 215 -8.30 -0.98 -10.32
CA TYR A 215 -8.04 -1.36 -8.94
C TYR A 215 -6.55 -1.58 -8.72
N ILE A 216 -6.03 -1.10 -7.59
CA ILE A 216 -4.68 -1.43 -7.13
C ILE A 216 -4.76 -2.36 -5.92
N ASN A 217 -4.01 -3.44 -5.97
CA ASN A 217 -3.78 -4.33 -4.85
C ASN A 217 -2.33 -4.15 -4.38
N ILE A 218 -2.14 -3.66 -3.17
CA ILE A 218 -0.81 -3.29 -2.65
C ILE A 218 0.05 -4.52 -2.37
N ASN A 219 -0.56 -5.64 -1.95
CA ASN A 219 0.13 -6.90 -1.59
C ASN A 219 1.33 -6.66 -0.64
N PRO A 220 1.11 -6.11 0.56
CA PRO A 220 2.19 -5.83 1.49
C PRO A 220 2.79 -7.14 2.02
N SER A 221 4.12 -7.20 2.10
CA SER A 221 4.88 -8.37 2.57
C SER A 221 5.54 -8.17 3.93
N ALA A 222 5.95 -6.94 4.27
CA ALA A 222 6.62 -6.65 5.53
C ALA A 222 6.34 -5.22 6.01
N ILE A 223 6.47 -5.02 7.33
CA ILE A 223 6.54 -3.70 7.94
C ILE A 223 7.95 -3.53 8.50
N ARG A 224 8.56 -2.39 8.16
CA ARG A 224 9.90 -1.99 8.60
C ARG A 224 9.79 -0.77 9.48
N VAL A 225 10.70 -0.61 10.43
CA VAL A 225 10.81 0.59 11.25
C VAL A 225 12.27 1.01 11.33
N GLY A 226 12.50 2.28 11.04
CA GLY A 226 13.79 2.93 11.20
C GLY A 226 14.07 3.34 12.65
N GLN A 227 15.16 4.06 12.83
CA GLN A 227 15.57 4.53 14.15
C GLN A 227 14.55 5.51 14.75
N LEU A 228 14.34 5.37 16.04
CA LEU A 228 13.57 6.32 16.83
C LEU A 228 14.41 7.55 17.12
N ALA A 229 13.81 8.71 16.96
CA ALA A 229 14.41 9.98 17.34
C ALA A 229 13.43 10.81 18.17
N THR A 230 13.94 11.55 19.14
CA THR A 230 13.14 12.44 19.97
C THR A 230 13.58 13.88 19.82
N SER A 231 12.60 14.79 19.81
CA SER A 231 12.86 16.25 19.84
C SER A 231 11.75 16.92 20.64
N GLY A 232 12.10 17.51 21.79
CA GLY A 232 11.10 18.03 22.73
C GLY A 232 10.11 16.94 23.16
N ASN A 233 8.81 17.17 22.97
CA ASN A 233 7.76 16.19 23.29
C ASN A 233 7.35 15.32 22.08
N THR A 234 8.14 15.35 21.01
CA THR A 234 7.83 14.63 19.78
C THR A 234 8.75 13.42 19.63
N LEU A 235 8.13 12.26 19.41
CA LEU A 235 8.79 11.03 18.97
C LEU A 235 8.66 10.94 17.44
N SER A 236 9.77 10.80 16.75
CA SER A 236 9.83 10.63 15.30
C SER A 236 10.39 9.27 14.97
N LEU A 237 9.82 8.63 13.97
CA LEU A 237 10.30 7.37 13.41
C LEU A 237 9.96 7.32 11.91
N VAL A 238 10.62 6.46 11.17
CA VAL A 238 10.21 6.11 9.81
C VAL A 238 9.56 4.74 9.83
N ALA A 239 8.30 4.68 9.43
CA ALA A 239 7.58 3.43 9.23
C ALA A 239 7.67 3.03 7.75
N GLY A 240 8.22 1.87 7.47
CA GLY A 240 8.39 1.35 6.11
C GLY A 240 7.45 0.19 5.82
N ILE A 241 6.92 0.15 4.60
CA ILE A 241 6.16 -0.98 4.07
C ILE A 241 6.91 -1.53 2.86
N THR A 242 7.08 -2.84 2.82
CA THR A 242 7.53 -3.56 1.62
C THR A 242 6.33 -4.21 0.97
N ALA A 243 6.21 -4.11 -0.35
CA ALA A 243 5.03 -4.56 -1.08
C ALA A 243 5.35 -4.97 -2.52
N LYS A 244 4.44 -5.71 -3.15
CA LYS A 244 4.47 -6.03 -4.60
C LYS A 244 3.12 -5.62 -5.21
N PRO A 245 2.91 -4.32 -5.50
CA PRO A 245 1.64 -3.82 -5.98
C PRO A 245 1.30 -4.35 -7.38
N VAL A 246 0.03 -4.69 -7.58
CA VAL A 246 -0.52 -5.07 -8.88
C VAL A 246 -1.73 -4.20 -9.18
N PHE A 247 -1.77 -3.64 -10.38
CA PHE A 247 -2.92 -2.90 -10.88
C PHE A 247 -3.68 -3.75 -11.89
N SER A 248 -5.02 -3.75 -11.81
CA SER A 248 -5.90 -4.45 -12.75
C SER A 248 -7.07 -3.58 -13.17
N LEU A 249 -7.52 -3.72 -14.42
CA LEU A 249 -8.70 -2.99 -14.93
C LEU A 249 -9.99 -3.53 -14.32
N ALA A 250 -10.07 -4.84 -14.09
CA ALA A 250 -11.20 -5.49 -13.43
C ALA A 250 -10.98 -5.58 -11.92
N ASN A 251 -12.07 -5.70 -11.16
CA ASN A 251 -11.98 -5.93 -9.72
C ASN A 251 -11.37 -7.32 -9.46
N PRO A 252 -10.15 -7.40 -8.89
CA PRO A 252 -9.52 -8.68 -8.64
C PRO A 252 -10.30 -9.46 -7.57
N ALA A 253 -10.14 -10.78 -7.56
CA ALA A 253 -10.68 -11.61 -6.51
C ALA A 253 -10.20 -11.12 -5.14
N LYS A 254 -11.09 -11.18 -4.13
CA LYS A 254 -10.76 -10.75 -2.77
C LYS A 254 -9.58 -11.57 -2.26
N ASN A 255 -8.47 -10.89 -2.02
CA ASN A 255 -7.39 -11.46 -1.24
C ASN A 255 -7.85 -11.57 0.22
N THR A 256 -7.76 -12.75 0.82
CA THR A 256 -8.19 -12.99 2.21
C THR A 256 -7.27 -12.29 3.22
N GLY A 257 -6.20 -11.68 2.75
CA GLY A 257 -5.22 -10.97 3.57
C GLY A 257 -4.34 -11.92 4.40
N SER A 258 -3.09 -11.56 4.55
CA SER A 258 -2.17 -12.21 5.50
C SER A 258 -2.32 -11.62 6.90
N PRO A 259 -2.04 -12.37 7.96
CA PRO A 259 -1.92 -11.80 9.30
C PRO A 259 -0.80 -10.75 9.33
N LEU A 260 -0.90 -9.79 10.26
CA LEU A 260 0.13 -8.79 10.45
C LEU A 260 1.47 -9.48 10.76
N PRO A 261 2.53 -9.30 9.94
CA PRO A 261 3.83 -9.93 10.16
C PRO A 261 4.52 -9.34 11.39
N ASP A 262 5.59 -9.97 11.83
CA ASP A 262 6.46 -9.35 12.83
C ASP A 262 7.21 -8.16 12.22
N LEU A 263 7.49 -7.17 13.06
CA LEU A 263 8.13 -5.93 12.65
C LEU A 263 9.61 -6.16 12.35
N LEU A 264 10.07 -5.69 11.20
CA LEU A 264 11.49 -5.69 10.88
C LEU A 264 12.12 -4.38 11.35
N THR A 265 13.02 -4.47 12.34
CA THR A 265 13.83 -3.33 12.85
C THR A 265 15.06 -3.14 11.96
N THR A 266 14.86 -2.82 10.70
CA THR A 266 15.91 -2.54 9.73
C THR A 266 15.80 -1.09 9.28
N ASP A 267 16.86 -0.55 8.69
CA ASP A 267 16.86 0.82 8.19
C ASP A 267 15.72 1.10 7.22
N ALA A 268 14.58 1.54 7.76
CA ALA A 268 13.65 2.33 7.01
C ALA A 268 14.26 3.74 7.00
N GLY A 269 14.87 4.11 5.91
CA GLY A 269 15.58 5.37 5.81
C GLY A 269 15.07 6.18 4.64
N GLY A 270 14.26 7.19 4.90
CA GLY A 270 13.81 8.08 3.87
C GLY A 270 12.44 8.69 4.14
N ASN A 271 12.01 9.55 3.24
CA ASN A 271 10.70 10.19 3.24
C ASN A 271 10.02 10.00 1.88
N GLY A 272 9.97 8.79 1.38
CA GLY A 272 9.45 8.59 0.05
C GLY A 272 9.11 7.16 -0.29
N PHE A 273 8.75 6.96 -1.54
CA PHE A 273 8.48 5.62 -2.06
C PHE A 273 9.20 5.38 -3.38
N ASN A 274 9.57 4.12 -3.55
CA ASN A 274 9.97 3.55 -4.83
C ASN A 274 9.08 2.33 -5.06
N LEU A 275 8.11 2.48 -5.97
CA LEU A 275 7.14 1.43 -6.27
C LEU A 275 7.45 0.82 -7.63
N HIS A 276 7.39 -0.50 -7.68
CA HIS A 276 7.35 -1.29 -8.90
C HIS A 276 5.97 -1.91 -8.99
N ILE A 277 5.24 -1.61 -10.05
CA ILE A 277 3.82 -1.98 -10.21
C ILE A 277 3.67 -2.77 -11.48
N ASP A 278 3.09 -3.96 -11.40
CA ASP A 278 2.66 -4.71 -12.56
C ASP A 278 1.22 -4.34 -12.92
N ILE A 279 1.03 -3.93 -14.17
CA ILE A 279 -0.27 -3.55 -14.74
C ILE A 279 -0.69 -4.66 -15.70
N HIS A 280 -1.79 -5.32 -15.39
CA HIS A 280 -2.39 -6.36 -16.22
C HIS A 280 -3.38 -5.72 -17.19
N LEU A 281 -3.05 -5.73 -18.47
CA LEU A 281 -3.88 -5.23 -19.55
C LEU A 281 -4.54 -6.43 -20.26
N ASP A 282 -5.79 -6.70 -19.95
CA ASP A 282 -6.56 -7.77 -20.58
C ASP A 282 -6.69 -7.58 -22.08
N TYR A 283 -6.63 -8.66 -22.87
CA TYR A 283 -6.75 -8.60 -24.32
C TYR A 283 -8.11 -8.14 -24.81
N GLN A 284 -9.18 -8.34 -24.05
CA GLN A 284 -10.51 -7.94 -24.47
C GLN A 284 -10.66 -6.42 -24.68
N PRO A 285 -10.29 -5.53 -23.76
CA PRO A 285 -10.30 -4.08 -24.00
C PRO A 285 -9.33 -3.67 -25.12
N LEU A 286 -8.15 -4.30 -25.19
CA LEU A 286 -7.17 -4.02 -26.26
C LEU A 286 -7.72 -4.38 -27.63
N ASN A 287 -8.45 -5.48 -27.76
CA ASN A 287 -9.12 -5.90 -28.99
C ASN A 287 -10.24 -4.93 -29.40
N GLN A 288 -10.97 -4.36 -28.46
CA GLN A 288 -11.94 -3.31 -28.75
C GLN A 288 -11.27 -2.06 -29.30
N LEU A 289 -10.21 -1.61 -28.67
CA LEU A 289 -9.41 -0.46 -29.15
C LEU A 289 -8.83 -0.72 -30.56
N LEU A 290 -8.24 -1.89 -30.76
CA LEU A 290 -7.72 -2.32 -32.06
C LEU A 290 -8.78 -2.25 -33.16
N ASN A 291 -9.96 -2.83 -32.93
CA ASN A 291 -11.04 -2.82 -33.92
C ASN A 291 -11.56 -1.41 -34.20
N ASN A 292 -11.66 -0.54 -33.20
CA ASN A 292 -12.03 0.86 -33.39
C ASN A 292 -11.03 1.61 -34.27
N THR A 293 -9.76 1.20 -34.22
CA THR A 293 -8.69 1.84 -34.98
C THR A 293 -8.59 1.35 -36.42
N ILE A 294 -8.63 0.03 -36.66
CA ILE A 294 -8.29 -0.55 -37.95
C ILE A 294 -9.45 -1.23 -38.69
N ALA A 295 -10.57 -1.57 -38.02
CA ALA A 295 -11.69 -2.22 -38.70
C ALA A 295 -12.43 -1.28 -39.64
N ASN A 296 -13.04 -1.85 -40.68
CA ASN A 296 -13.77 -1.15 -41.73
C ASN A 296 -12.92 -0.11 -42.52
N LYS A 297 -11.60 -0.29 -42.52
CA LYS A 297 -10.66 0.50 -43.34
C LYS A 297 -10.27 -0.28 -44.56
N GLU A 298 -10.28 0.40 -45.70
CA GLU A 298 -9.82 -0.15 -46.99
C GLU A 298 -8.35 0.17 -47.17
N ILE A 299 -7.58 -0.83 -47.56
CA ILE A 299 -6.12 -0.74 -47.77
C ILE A 299 -5.83 -1.11 -49.23
N ALA A 300 -5.06 -0.26 -49.91
CA ALA A 300 -4.50 -0.62 -51.23
C ALA A 300 -3.37 -1.63 -51.02
N VAL A 301 -3.40 -2.73 -51.76
CA VAL A 301 -2.42 -3.82 -51.66
C VAL A 301 -1.90 -4.15 -53.08
N GLY A 302 -0.61 -3.90 -53.30
CA GLY A 302 -0.04 -4.00 -54.65
C GLY A 302 -0.67 -3.05 -55.63
N ALA A 303 -0.49 -3.31 -56.96
CA ALA A 303 -0.90 -2.40 -58.00
C ALA A 303 -2.40 -2.31 -58.25
N LYS A 304 -3.17 -3.35 -57.93
CA LYS A 304 -4.60 -3.46 -58.26
C LYS A 304 -5.41 -4.23 -57.21
N GLY A 305 -4.85 -4.42 -56.04
CA GLY A 305 -5.52 -5.09 -54.92
C GLY A 305 -6.10 -4.11 -53.92
N HIS A 306 -7.26 -4.44 -53.35
CA HIS A 306 -7.90 -3.72 -52.26
C HIS A 306 -8.28 -4.72 -51.19
N LEU A 307 -8.01 -4.39 -49.93
CA LEU A 307 -8.33 -5.21 -48.76
C LEU A 307 -9.10 -4.37 -47.76
N LEU A 308 -10.24 -4.89 -47.29
CA LEU A 308 -11.04 -4.29 -46.24
C LEU A 308 -10.91 -5.17 -44.97
N ILE A 309 -10.36 -4.62 -43.91
CA ILE A 309 -10.29 -5.27 -42.62
C ILE A 309 -11.69 -5.30 -42.00
N LYS A 310 -12.20 -6.48 -41.69
CA LYS A 310 -13.51 -6.66 -41.04
C LYS A 310 -13.41 -6.66 -39.52
N SER A 311 -12.41 -7.36 -39.02
CA SER A 311 -12.08 -7.38 -37.59
C SER A 311 -10.64 -7.80 -37.38
N ALA A 312 -10.09 -7.45 -36.23
CA ALA A 312 -8.78 -7.93 -35.80
C ALA A 312 -8.82 -8.31 -34.32
N GLU A 313 -7.98 -9.28 -33.98
CA GLU A 313 -7.81 -9.79 -32.62
C GLU A 313 -6.32 -9.93 -32.33
N ILE A 314 -5.87 -9.50 -31.15
CA ILE A 314 -4.51 -9.70 -30.66
C ILE A 314 -4.50 -10.73 -29.54
N TYR A 315 -3.42 -11.51 -29.49
CA TYR A 315 -3.13 -12.52 -28.47
C TYR A 315 -1.66 -12.45 -28.11
N GLY A 316 -1.34 -12.80 -26.87
CA GLY A 316 0.05 -13.04 -26.48
C GLY A 316 0.51 -14.41 -26.97
N THR A 317 1.73 -14.47 -27.46
CA THR A 317 2.36 -15.75 -27.82
C THR A 317 3.05 -16.41 -26.65
N GLY A 318 3.30 -15.65 -25.56
CA GLY A 318 4.08 -16.11 -24.42
C GLY A 318 5.61 -16.01 -24.63
N ASN A 319 6.07 -15.42 -25.73
CA ASN A 319 7.48 -15.27 -26.06
C ASN A 319 7.86 -13.85 -26.58
N GLU A 320 7.41 -12.82 -25.86
CA GLU A 320 7.63 -11.39 -26.18
C GLU A 320 6.87 -10.88 -27.42
N HIS A 321 6.28 -11.73 -28.23
CA HIS A 321 5.55 -11.32 -29.43
C HIS A 321 4.04 -11.32 -29.19
N LEU A 322 3.39 -10.40 -29.90
CA LEU A 322 1.95 -10.42 -30.12
C LEU A 322 1.64 -11.13 -31.43
N LEU A 323 0.53 -11.86 -31.44
CA LEU A 323 -0.08 -12.40 -32.65
C LEU A 323 -1.29 -11.53 -33.00
N ILE A 324 -1.36 -11.04 -34.23
CA ILE A 324 -2.50 -10.29 -34.77
C ILE A 324 -3.23 -11.17 -35.76
N LYS A 325 -4.47 -11.53 -35.49
CA LYS A 325 -5.38 -12.21 -36.41
C LYS A 325 -6.26 -11.17 -37.07
N VAL A 326 -6.21 -11.09 -38.40
CA VAL A 326 -6.99 -10.15 -39.20
C VAL A 326 -7.99 -10.91 -40.06
N ASN A 327 -9.27 -10.61 -39.89
CA ASN A 327 -10.34 -11.08 -40.78
C ASN A 327 -10.56 -10.00 -41.86
N PHE A 328 -10.54 -10.40 -43.11
CA PHE A 328 -10.61 -9.47 -44.22
C PHE A 328 -11.53 -9.92 -45.36
N THR A 329 -11.95 -8.96 -46.15
CA THR A 329 -12.45 -9.15 -47.51
C THR A 329 -11.61 -8.29 -48.45
N GLY A 330 -11.43 -8.72 -49.69
CA GLY A 330 -10.64 -7.96 -50.65
C GLY A 330 -10.97 -8.33 -52.09
N ARG A 331 -10.35 -7.60 -53.02
CA ARG A 331 -10.46 -7.84 -54.46
C ARG A 331 -9.09 -7.64 -55.10
N GLN A 332 -8.79 -8.53 -56.03
CA GLN A 332 -7.62 -8.40 -56.93
C GLN A 332 -8.08 -8.63 -58.37
N ASN A 333 -7.84 -7.66 -59.26
CA ASN A 333 -8.30 -7.70 -60.63
C ASN A 333 -9.79 -8.04 -60.79
N GLY A 334 -10.65 -7.55 -59.88
CA GLY A 334 -12.08 -7.84 -59.85
C GLY A 334 -12.49 -9.16 -59.16
N ILE A 335 -11.56 -10.05 -58.86
CA ILE A 335 -11.81 -11.32 -58.21
C ILE A 335 -11.94 -11.09 -56.68
N PRO A 336 -13.05 -11.52 -56.06
CA PRO A 336 -13.23 -11.37 -54.64
C PRO A 336 -12.48 -12.44 -53.84
N TYR A 337 -11.88 -12.03 -52.74
CA TYR A 337 -11.21 -12.86 -51.73
C TYR A 337 -11.73 -12.55 -50.34
N HIS A 338 -11.71 -13.50 -49.44
CA HIS A 338 -12.01 -13.31 -48.01
C HIS A 338 -11.24 -14.35 -47.19
N GLY A 339 -11.03 -14.03 -45.93
CA GLY A 339 -10.37 -15.00 -45.05
C GLY A 339 -9.68 -14.37 -43.87
N LEU A 340 -8.64 -15.08 -43.42
CA LEU A 340 -7.83 -14.74 -42.26
C LEU A 340 -6.37 -14.54 -42.66
N LEU A 341 -5.72 -13.62 -41.99
CA LEU A 341 -4.26 -13.42 -42.01
C LEU A 341 -3.77 -13.37 -40.57
N TYR A 342 -2.63 -13.99 -40.31
CA TYR A 342 -1.95 -13.91 -39.04
C TYR A 342 -0.62 -13.18 -39.19
N PHE A 343 -0.35 -12.26 -38.25
CA PHE A 343 0.87 -11.51 -38.19
C PHE A 343 1.49 -11.69 -36.80
N THR A 344 2.79 -11.72 -36.75
CA THR A 344 3.57 -11.60 -35.50
C THR A 344 4.19 -10.23 -35.44
N CYS A 345 4.29 -9.63 -34.25
CA CYS A 345 4.94 -8.35 -34.03
C CYS A 345 5.48 -8.26 -32.61
N LEU A 346 6.40 -7.34 -32.40
CA LEU A 346 6.99 -7.03 -31.10
C LEU A 346 6.38 -5.70 -30.58
N PRO A 347 5.67 -5.69 -29.46
CA PRO A 347 5.22 -4.45 -28.86
C PRO A 347 6.40 -3.73 -28.20
N VAL A 348 6.52 -2.42 -28.42
CA VAL A 348 7.58 -1.57 -27.91
C VAL A 348 6.98 -0.37 -27.24
N TYR A 349 7.47 -0.03 -26.06
CA TYR A 349 7.20 1.22 -25.38
C TYR A 349 8.47 2.05 -25.29
N GLN A 350 8.41 3.31 -25.73
CA GLN A 350 9.52 4.25 -25.66
C GLN A 350 9.27 5.27 -24.54
N PRO A 351 9.97 5.15 -23.41
CA PRO A 351 9.71 5.99 -22.21
C PRO A 351 9.93 7.49 -22.45
N GLU A 352 10.87 7.84 -23.30
CA GLU A 352 11.27 9.23 -23.57
C GLU A 352 10.18 10.03 -24.27
N THR A 353 9.43 9.39 -25.15
CA THR A 353 8.37 10.01 -25.96
C THR A 353 6.97 9.63 -25.48
N GLY A 354 6.85 8.54 -24.71
CA GLY A 354 5.57 7.94 -24.31
C GLY A 354 4.86 7.22 -25.44
N ASP A 355 5.61 6.82 -26.47
CA ASP A 355 5.06 6.11 -27.61
C ASP A 355 5.00 4.61 -27.35
N LEU A 356 3.84 4.04 -27.63
CA LEU A 356 3.56 2.61 -27.66
C LEU A 356 3.29 2.20 -29.10
N TYR A 357 4.09 1.34 -29.66
CA TYR A 357 3.98 0.91 -31.04
C TYR A 357 4.41 -0.55 -31.22
N VAL A 358 4.29 -1.07 -32.43
CA VAL A 358 4.71 -2.43 -32.78
C VAL A 358 5.82 -2.40 -33.79
N GLU A 359 6.83 -3.23 -33.58
CA GLU A 359 7.95 -3.44 -34.52
C GLU A 359 7.91 -4.87 -35.10
N ASN A 360 8.74 -5.08 -36.13
CA ASN A 360 8.96 -6.39 -36.72
C ASN A 360 7.67 -7.11 -37.13
N ILE A 361 6.71 -6.32 -37.70
CA ILE A 361 5.46 -6.92 -38.18
C ILE A 361 5.77 -7.80 -39.40
N ASP A 362 5.49 -9.10 -39.26
CA ASP A 362 5.58 -10.03 -40.35
C ASP A 362 4.42 -11.02 -40.36
N PHE A 363 4.17 -11.60 -41.53
CA PHE A 363 3.20 -12.67 -41.64
C PHE A 363 3.68 -13.92 -40.88
N ASP A 364 2.79 -14.57 -40.21
CA ASP A 364 3.08 -15.88 -39.65
C ASP A 364 3.42 -16.92 -40.72
N ALA A 365 4.23 -17.92 -40.36
CA ALA A 365 4.74 -18.93 -41.31
C ALA A 365 3.61 -19.68 -42.01
N ASN A 366 2.55 -20.07 -41.30
CA ASN A 366 1.40 -20.74 -41.86
C ASN A 366 0.64 -19.87 -42.84
N THR A 367 0.54 -18.58 -42.57
CA THR A 367 -0.04 -17.57 -43.46
C THR A 367 0.82 -17.43 -44.70
N ILE A 368 2.14 -17.30 -44.59
CA ILE A 368 3.05 -17.22 -45.72
C ILE A 368 2.91 -18.46 -46.64
N THR A 369 2.93 -19.64 -46.07
CA THR A 369 2.77 -20.92 -46.78
C THR A 369 1.46 -20.91 -47.56
N ARG A 370 0.36 -20.61 -46.90
CA ARG A 370 -0.98 -20.61 -47.51
C ARG A 370 -1.14 -19.60 -48.62
N LEU A 371 -0.53 -18.42 -48.48
CA LEU A 371 -0.57 -17.38 -49.50
C LEU A 371 0.26 -17.68 -50.74
N LYS A 372 1.35 -18.47 -50.58
CA LYS A 372 2.22 -18.87 -51.71
C LYS A 372 1.61 -20.03 -52.53
N GLU A 373 0.67 -20.80 -52.01
CA GLU A 373 0.06 -21.94 -52.68
C GLU A 373 -0.96 -21.58 -53.76
N GLY A 374 -1.21 -20.31 -54.07
CA GLY A 374 -2.25 -19.94 -55.01
C GLY A 374 -2.15 -18.47 -55.54
N PRO A 375 -3.23 -17.99 -56.14
CA PRO A 375 -3.29 -16.64 -56.72
C PRO A 375 -3.31 -15.53 -55.69
N THR A 376 -2.92 -15.81 -54.44
CA THR A 376 -3.03 -14.96 -53.28
C THR A 376 -1.69 -14.32 -52.86
N VAL A 377 -0.62 -14.56 -53.62
CA VAL A 377 0.72 -14.01 -53.34
C VAL A 377 0.72 -12.46 -53.23
N TRP A 378 -0.19 -11.79 -53.90
CA TRP A 378 -0.33 -10.33 -53.83
C TRP A 378 -0.65 -9.81 -52.41
N LEU A 379 -1.20 -10.64 -51.53
CA LEU A 379 -1.44 -10.31 -50.13
C LEU A 379 -0.14 -10.24 -49.30
N LEU A 380 0.97 -10.78 -49.80
CA LEU A 380 2.27 -10.66 -49.16
C LEU A 380 2.93 -9.27 -49.39
N ASP A 381 2.18 -8.34 -49.99
CA ASP A 381 2.64 -6.98 -50.20
C ASP A 381 2.94 -6.26 -48.88
N ALA A 382 3.99 -5.43 -48.91
CA ALA A 382 4.42 -4.66 -47.73
C ALA A 382 3.39 -3.63 -47.26
N GLY A 383 2.42 -3.27 -48.11
CA GLY A 383 1.39 -2.25 -47.79
C GLY A 383 0.54 -2.62 -46.57
N ILE A 384 0.21 -3.90 -46.38
CA ILE A 384 -0.59 -4.34 -45.19
C ILE A 384 0.25 -4.20 -43.93
N LYS A 385 1.52 -4.62 -43.97
CA LYS A 385 2.44 -4.52 -42.82
C LYS A 385 2.68 -3.05 -42.47
N LYS A 386 2.91 -2.21 -43.44
CA LYS A 386 3.06 -0.76 -43.25
C LYS A 386 1.81 -0.15 -42.64
N TYR A 387 0.64 -0.47 -43.15
CA TYR A 387 -0.63 0.02 -42.60
C TYR A 387 -0.79 -0.37 -41.13
N LEU A 388 -0.55 -1.64 -40.77
CA LEU A 388 -0.63 -2.08 -39.38
C LEU A 388 0.38 -1.32 -38.51
N HIS A 389 1.63 -1.15 -38.95
CA HIS A 389 2.63 -0.39 -38.23
C HIS A 389 2.19 1.07 -37.99
N ASP A 390 1.67 1.75 -39.00
CA ASP A 390 1.27 3.15 -38.92
C ASP A 390 0.02 3.35 -38.03
N GLN A 391 -0.89 2.35 -37.97
CA GLN A 391 -2.11 2.43 -37.20
C GLN A 391 -1.95 1.93 -35.74
N LEU A 392 -0.92 1.13 -35.48
CA LEU A 392 -0.63 0.58 -34.15
C LEU A 392 0.47 1.40 -33.46
N HIS A 393 0.38 2.70 -33.61
CA HIS A 393 1.26 3.68 -32.97
C HIS A 393 0.42 4.64 -32.13
N PHE A 394 0.60 4.64 -30.82
CA PHE A 394 -0.19 5.43 -29.86
C PHE A 394 0.76 6.19 -28.94
N ASN A 395 0.51 7.48 -28.73
CA ASN A 395 1.17 8.22 -27.67
C ASN A 395 0.32 8.20 -26.41
N ILE A 396 0.86 7.67 -25.32
CA ILE A 396 0.15 7.50 -24.03
C ILE A 396 0.63 8.48 -22.95
N SER A 397 1.46 9.48 -23.30
CA SER A 397 1.98 10.47 -22.34
C SER A 397 0.87 11.22 -21.61
N SER A 398 -0.21 11.59 -22.29
CA SER A 398 -1.33 12.29 -21.69
C SER A 398 -2.08 11.42 -20.67
N GLN A 399 -2.20 10.12 -20.95
CA GLN A 399 -2.83 9.15 -20.03
C GLN A 399 -1.96 8.95 -18.79
N ILE A 400 -0.65 8.83 -18.94
CA ILE A 400 0.31 8.73 -17.83
C ILE A 400 0.25 9.99 -16.97
N ASN A 401 0.26 11.19 -17.56
CA ASN A 401 0.16 12.45 -16.82
C ASN A 401 -1.18 12.57 -16.08
N THR A 402 -2.29 12.22 -16.73
CA THR A 402 -3.60 12.19 -16.09
C THR A 402 -3.64 11.22 -14.90
N LEU A 403 -3.02 10.05 -15.04
CA LEU A 403 -2.89 9.08 -13.95
C LEU A 403 -2.06 9.67 -12.80
N LYS A 404 -0.91 10.28 -13.11
CA LYS A 404 -0.05 10.94 -12.13
C LYS A 404 -0.82 12.01 -11.33
N ASP A 405 -1.59 12.87 -12.02
CA ASP A 405 -2.38 13.92 -11.38
C ASP A 405 -3.47 13.34 -10.45
N LYS A 406 -4.19 12.31 -10.90
CA LYS A 406 -5.19 11.63 -10.08
C LYS A 406 -4.59 10.95 -8.85
N LEU A 407 -3.43 10.31 -9.00
CA LEU A 407 -2.73 9.70 -7.89
C LEU A 407 -2.22 10.77 -6.90
N ASN A 408 -1.68 11.89 -7.38
CA ASN A 408 -1.28 13.03 -6.54
C ASN A 408 -2.47 13.61 -5.76
N GLN A 409 -3.66 13.70 -6.36
CA GLN A 409 -4.87 14.10 -5.66
C GLN A 409 -5.25 13.08 -4.58
N ALA A 410 -5.16 11.78 -4.86
CA ALA A 410 -5.47 10.72 -3.89
C ALA A 410 -4.48 10.69 -2.72
N LEU A 411 -3.20 11.01 -2.96
CA LEU A 411 -2.16 11.08 -1.93
C LEU A 411 -2.32 12.27 -0.97
N ASN A 412 -3.17 13.25 -1.28
CA ASN A 412 -3.37 14.46 -0.47
C ASN A 412 -4.79 14.53 0.10
N GLN A 413 -5.27 13.41 0.63
CA GLN A 413 -6.58 13.29 1.24
C GLN A 413 -6.46 12.94 2.73
N PRO A 414 -7.37 13.43 3.59
CA PRO A 414 -7.44 12.97 4.97
C PRO A 414 -7.83 11.47 4.98
N VAL A 415 -7.01 10.67 5.65
CA VAL A 415 -7.29 9.23 5.84
C VAL A 415 -8.43 9.04 6.84
N ASN A 416 -8.43 9.87 7.89
CA ASN A 416 -9.51 9.98 8.88
C ASN A 416 -9.36 11.32 9.64
N ASN A 417 -10.18 11.54 10.67
CA ASN A 417 -10.18 12.79 11.45
C ASN A 417 -8.85 13.08 12.20
N ARG A 418 -7.94 12.11 12.28
CA ARG A 418 -6.65 12.24 13.00
C ARG A 418 -5.43 12.09 12.12
N LEU A 419 -5.59 11.49 10.92
CA LEU A 419 -4.48 11.17 10.04
C LEU A 419 -4.64 11.93 8.72
N VAL A 420 -3.66 12.73 8.38
CA VAL A 420 -3.57 13.42 7.10
C VAL A 420 -2.39 12.85 6.33
N LEU A 421 -2.68 12.32 5.14
CA LEU A 421 -1.68 11.89 4.18
C LEU A 421 -1.30 13.07 3.29
N SER A 422 -0.02 13.25 3.06
CA SER A 422 0.51 14.24 2.12
C SER A 422 1.63 13.62 1.32
N GLY A 423 1.55 13.72 -0.01
CA GLY A 423 2.54 13.10 -0.88
C GLY A 423 2.55 13.64 -2.29
N HIS A 424 3.63 13.34 -3.00
CA HIS A 424 3.82 13.72 -4.39
C HIS A 424 4.54 12.63 -5.17
N ILE A 425 4.06 12.33 -6.38
CA ILE A 425 4.71 11.46 -7.33
C ILE A 425 5.62 12.30 -8.22
N ASP A 426 6.90 12.02 -8.19
CA ASP A 426 7.90 12.74 -8.98
C ASP A 426 7.93 12.22 -10.42
N THR A 427 8.07 10.90 -10.58
CA THR A 427 8.18 10.25 -11.88
C THR A 427 7.34 8.99 -11.97
N ILE A 428 6.82 8.73 -13.16
CA ILE A 428 6.27 7.42 -13.57
C ILE A 428 7.00 6.99 -14.83
N LYS A 429 7.58 5.80 -14.84
CA LYS A 429 8.28 5.21 -15.97
C LYS A 429 7.76 3.81 -16.24
N ALA A 430 7.57 3.45 -17.50
CA ALA A 430 7.38 2.06 -17.88
C ALA A 430 8.76 1.40 -18.04
N ASP A 431 8.97 0.31 -17.33
CA ASP A 431 10.24 -0.43 -17.31
C ASP A 431 10.24 -1.58 -18.33
N GLY A 432 9.05 -2.04 -18.76
CA GLY A 432 8.94 -3.11 -19.73
C GLY A 432 7.48 -3.42 -20.09
N LEU A 433 7.32 -4.00 -21.27
CA LEU A 433 6.06 -4.47 -21.80
C LEU A 433 6.23 -5.93 -22.23
N LEU A 434 5.42 -6.84 -21.65
CA LEU A 434 5.54 -8.27 -21.90
C LEU A 434 4.18 -8.88 -22.26
N PRO A 435 3.99 -9.35 -23.50
CA PRO A 435 2.75 -9.99 -23.91
C PRO A 435 2.71 -11.44 -23.41
N LEU A 436 2.02 -11.64 -22.28
CA LEU A 436 1.76 -12.96 -21.72
C LEU A 436 0.54 -13.59 -22.41
N LYS A 437 0.27 -14.86 -22.12
CA LYS A 437 -0.83 -15.61 -22.76
C LYS A 437 -2.20 -14.96 -22.51
N ASP A 438 -2.46 -14.52 -21.29
CA ASP A 438 -3.79 -14.08 -20.86
C ASP A 438 -3.95 -12.54 -20.82
N TYR A 439 -2.84 -11.81 -20.74
CA TYR A 439 -2.80 -10.34 -20.68
C TYR A 439 -1.44 -9.80 -21.16
N VAL A 440 -1.40 -8.53 -21.46
CA VAL A 440 -0.13 -7.80 -21.62
C VAL A 440 0.27 -7.24 -20.26
N LEU A 441 1.46 -7.64 -19.78
CA LEU A 441 2.05 -7.10 -18.57
C LEU A 441 2.81 -5.82 -18.90
N LEU A 442 2.39 -4.70 -18.32
CA LEU A 442 3.15 -3.45 -18.36
C LEU A 442 3.74 -3.22 -16.97
N ARG A 443 5.04 -3.31 -16.85
CA ARG A 443 5.76 -2.99 -15.60
C ARG A 443 6.08 -1.52 -15.55
N VAL A 444 5.74 -0.89 -14.42
CA VAL A 444 5.92 0.54 -14.18
C VAL A 444 6.68 0.76 -12.89
N SER A 445 7.65 1.65 -12.89
CA SER A 445 8.26 2.19 -11.68
C SER A 445 7.83 3.63 -11.42
N THR A 446 7.65 3.96 -10.16
CA THR A 446 7.32 5.31 -9.72
C THR A 446 8.05 5.68 -8.46
N VAL A 447 8.56 6.89 -8.41
CA VAL A 447 9.26 7.47 -7.25
C VAL A 447 8.50 8.70 -6.80
N GLY A 448 8.49 8.93 -5.51
CA GLY A 448 7.85 10.09 -4.92
C GLY A 448 8.11 10.19 -3.43
N ASN A 449 7.48 11.15 -2.80
CA ASN A 449 7.55 11.36 -1.37
C ASN A 449 6.17 11.15 -0.73
N LEU A 450 6.18 10.80 0.55
CA LEU A 450 4.98 10.55 1.34
C LEU A 450 5.25 10.90 2.79
N SER A 451 4.31 11.56 3.43
CA SER A 451 4.35 11.86 4.86
C SER A 451 2.97 11.68 5.50
N VAL A 452 2.96 11.35 6.77
CA VAL A 452 1.75 11.24 7.58
C VAL A 452 1.88 12.14 8.78
N SER A 453 0.91 13.03 8.97
CA SER A 453 0.76 13.80 10.19
C SER A 453 -0.40 13.26 11.02
N VAL A 454 -0.17 13.19 12.33
CA VAL A 454 -1.16 12.77 13.34
C VAL A 454 -1.58 14.02 14.10
N ASN A 455 -2.84 14.44 13.97
CA ASN A 455 -3.43 15.61 14.63
C ASN A 455 -4.06 15.22 15.98
#